data_28f001fd86987a0869ed760407e28ba7
#
_entry.id   28f001fd86987a0869ed760407e28ba7
#
_cell.length_a   1.000
_cell.length_b   1.000
_cell.length_c   1.000
_cell.angle_alpha   90.00
_cell.angle_beta   90.00
_cell.angle_gamma   90.00
#
_symmetry.space_group_name_H-M   'P 1'
#
loop_
_entity.id
_entity.type
_entity.pdbx_description
1 polymer ?
#
loop_
_entity_poly.entity_id
_entity_poly.type
_entity_poly.pdbx_seq_one_letter_code
_entity_poly.pdbx_strand_id
1 'polypeptide(L)'
;MHHTEHTSNEIDYAALNMRARTGNITDEDVLALNMRVLHDTTGQGFFLPNFASRIPHLTPIAVYTNAEVDIINQNRLKAHQMPVVSSWARHTFTARNGMKSQASCLNGEDMKLDPVVELSISAPVMLIDNVATELGLVNRSVGIVHDFMYDVSGRDGVVNPQATREEACEVQLAIPIVLVKFPSYTGQSFISGVDHIVPIQYIKESNDTNTFFRLQLPLRLAYAMTIHKCQGMTLPSLALDLSSAHARGLPYVAISCIRTLSGLTFRTPVTVRNFTGAKANENPRTLNQEFKYINEEYQRLAVIYENTKARYGALFNLNI
;
A
#
# COMPACT_ATOMS: atom_id res chain seq x y z
N MET A 1 -35.79 -30.17 18.44
CA MET A 1 -35.98 -28.72 18.50
C MET A 1 -34.65 -28.09 18.89
N HIS A 2 -33.84 -27.72 17.93
CA HIS A 2 -32.60 -26.98 18.16
C HIS A 2 -32.89 -25.50 17.92
N HIS A 3 -32.95 -24.74 19.01
CA HIS A 3 -32.92 -23.30 18.94
C HIS A 3 -31.54 -22.86 18.48
N THR A 4 -31.43 -22.41 17.25
CA THR A 4 -30.33 -21.57 16.78
C THR A 4 -30.59 -20.18 17.33
N GLU A 5 -29.91 -19.83 18.42
CA GLU A 5 -29.74 -18.46 18.85
C GLU A 5 -28.95 -17.72 17.77
N HIS A 6 -29.65 -16.94 16.96
CA HIS A 6 -29.07 -15.88 16.16
C HIS A 6 -28.49 -14.83 17.11
N THR A 7 -27.19 -14.84 17.31
CA THR A 7 -26.46 -13.72 17.92
C THR A 7 -26.52 -12.53 16.97
N SER A 8 -27.61 -11.78 17.07
CA SER A 8 -27.80 -10.49 16.42
C SER A 8 -27.05 -9.39 17.18
N ASN A 9 -25.74 -9.28 16.97
CA ASN A 9 -24.95 -8.07 17.31
C ASN A 9 -23.70 -7.99 16.42
N GLU A 10 -23.85 -8.22 15.11
CA GLU A 10 -22.87 -7.73 14.18
C GLU A 10 -23.09 -6.20 14.07
N ILE A 11 -22.15 -5.45 14.64
CA ILE A 11 -22.12 -4.00 14.46
C ILE A 11 -22.08 -3.73 12.96
N ASP A 12 -23.02 -2.89 12.50
CA ASP A 12 -22.99 -2.39 11.13
C ASP A 12 -21.71 -1.57 10.93
N TYR A 13 -20.72 -2.22 10.33
CA TYR A 13 -19.40 -1.62 10.09
C TYR A 13 -19.47 -0.41 9.17
N ALA A 14 -20.42 -0.35 8.25
CA ALA A 14 -20.65 0.81 7.39
C ALA A 14 -21.14 2.01 8.21
N ALA A 15 -22.08 1.78 9.11
CA ALA A 15 -22.57 2.82 10.04
C ALA A 15 -21.46 3.29 11.00
N LEU A 16 -20.63 2.37 11.53
CA LEU A 16 -19.47 2.71 12.35
C LEU A 16 -18.51 3.62 11.57
N ASN A 17 -18.16 3.26 10.32
CA ASN A 17 -17.30 4.08 9.47
C ASN A 17 -17.88 5.49 9.23
N MET A 18 -19.18 5.61 9.02
CA MET A 18 -19.83 6.92 8.87
C MET A 18 -19.74 7.76 10.14
N ARG A 19 -19.95 7.15 11.33
CA ARG A 19 -19.77 7.87 12.60
C ARG A 19 -18.31 8.26 12.84
N ALA A 20 -17.36 7.37 12.53
CA ALA A 20 -15.93 7.68 12.62
C ALA A 20 -15.52 8.83 11.68
N ARG A 21 -16.09 8.87 10.46
CA ARG A 21 -15.87 9.94 9.48
C ARG A 21 -16.29 11.31 9.99
N THR A 22 -17.44 11.36 10.68
CA THR A 22 -18.00 12.61 11.19
C THR A 22 -17.49 13.00 12.59
N GLY A 23 -16.66 12.14 13.21
CA GLY A 23 -16.20 12.32 14.58
C GLY A 23 -17.28 12.05 15.65
N ASN A 24 -18.38 11.38 15.25
CA ASN A 24 -19.51 11.02 16.11
C ASN A 24 -19.44 9.55 16.55
N ILE A 25 -18.23 9.00 16.65
CA ILE A 25 -18.02 7.61 17.11
C ILE A 25 -18.53 7.44 18.54
N THR A 26 -19.20 6.33 18.80
CA THR A 26 -19.79 6.00 20.10
C THR A 26 -18.86 5.13 20.94
N ASP A 27 -19.14 5.01 22.25
CA ASP A 27 -18.42 4.10 23.13
C ASP A 27 -18.63 2.63 22.71
N GLU A 28 -19.78 2.28 22.17
CA GLU A 28 -20.07 0.95 21.61
C GLU A 28 -19.20 0.65 20.39
N ASP A 29 -19.02 1.62 19.50
CA ASP A 29 -18.12 1.50 18.35
C ASP A 29 -16.68 1.27 18.80
N VAL A 30 -16.24 2.04 19.81
CA VAL A 30 -14.90 1.92 20.38
C VAL A 30 -14.71 0.56 21.05
N LEU A 31 -15.73 0.07 21.75
CA LEU A 31 -15.70 -1.28 22.33
C LEU A 31 -15.52 -2.34 21.24
N ALA A 32 -16.28 -2.26 20.16
CA ALA A 32 -16.17 -3.20 19.04
C ALA A 32 -14.80 -3.16 18.36
N LEU A 33 -14.25 -1.97 18.14
CA LEU A 33 -12.88 -1.82 17.62
C LEU A 33 -11.85 -2.42 18.59
N ASN A 34 -12.04 -2.23 19.90
CA ASN A 34 -11.12 -2.76 20.91
C ASN A 34 -11.16 -4.28 21.05
N MET A 35 -12.23 -4.94 20.64
CA MET A 35 -12.26 -6.40 20.51
C MET A 35 -11.27 -6.91 19.43
N ARG A 36 -10.77 -6.03 18.56
CA ARG A 36 -9.78 -6.33 17.53
C ARG A 36 -8.35 -6.00 17.96
N VAL A 37 -8.13 -5.61 19.21
CA VAL A 37 -6.79 -5.38 19.75
C VAL A 37 -6.09 -6.71 19.98
N LEU A 38 -4.86 -6.80 19.49
CA LEU A 38 -4.02 -7.97 19.74
C LEU A 38 -3.55 -7.96 21.21
N HIS A 39 -4.01 -8.92 22.00
CA HIS A 39 -3.65 -8.98 23.41
C HIS A 39 -2.19 -9.43 23.60
N ASP A 40 -1.50 -8.71 24.47
CA ASP A 40 -0.18 -9.13 24.95
C ASP A 40 -0.34 -10.17 26.06
N THR A 41 -0.01 -11.42 25.73
CA THR A 41 -0.03 -12.53 26.71
C THR A 41 1.22 -12.55 27.60
N THR A 42 2.22 -11.72 27.31
CA THR A 42 3.50 -11.70 28.03
C THR A 42 3.58 -10.60 29.09
N GLY A 43 2.64 -9.65 29.10
CA GLY A 43 2.59 -8.53 30.04
C GLY A 43 3.71 -7.49 29.88
N GLN A 44 4.53 -7.61 28.80
CA GLN A 44 5.66 -6.69 28.56
C GLN A 44 5.30 -5.49 27.70
N GLY A 45 4.05 -5.38 27.26
CA GLY A 45 3.59 -4.40 26.28
C GLY A 45 4.02 -4.73 24.84
N PHE A 46 3.22 -4.29 23.87
CA PHE A 46 3.55 -4.51 22.47
C PHE A 46 4.49 -3.42 21.97
N PHE A 47 5.79 -3.69 21.99
CA PHE A 47 6.72 -2.96 21.14
C PHE A 47 6.41 -3.23 19.67
N LEU A 48 6.62 -2.24 18.80
CA LEU A 48 6.27 -2.33 17.38
C LEU A 48 6.86 -3.57 16.67
N PRO A 49 8.10 -3.99 16.89
CA PRO A 49 8.65 -5.22 16.30
C PRO A 49 7.91 -6.50 16.74
N ASN A 50 7.54 -6.60 18.02
CA ASN A 50 6.82 -7.76 18.54
C ASN A 50 5.39 -7.84 18.01
N PHE A 51 4.71 -6.71 17.87
CA PHE A 51 3.42 -6.63 17.19
C PHE A 51 3.55 -7.11 15.75
N ALA A 52 4.52 -6.57 15.00
CA ALA A 52 4.74 -6.92 13.60
C ALA A 52 4.96 -8.42 13.42
N SER A 53 5.71 -9.10 14.27
CA SER A 53 5.97 -10.55 14.16
C SER A 53 4.73 -11.44 14.33
N ARG A 54 3.69 -10.94 15.02
CA ARG A 54 2.44 -11.67 15.26
C ARG A 54 1.38 -11.45 14.18
N ILE A 55 1.58 -10.48 13.30
CA ILE A 55 0.66 -10.23 12.19
C ILE A 55 0.96 -11.20 11.05
N PRO A 56 -0.05 -11.80 10.38
CA PRO A 56 0.17 -12.66 9.22
C PRO A 56 1.05 -12.01 8.16
N HIS A 57 1.89 -12.79 7.50
CA HIS A 57 2.93 -12.31 6.61
C HIS A 57 2.44 -11.35 5.51
N LEU A 58 1.28 -11.63 4.93
CA LEU A 58 0.69 -10.84 3.85
C LEU A 58 -0.29 -9.75 4.33
N THR A 59 -0.54 -9.65 5.63
CA THR A 59 -1.35 -8.56 6.18
C THR A 59 -0.48 -7.31 6.34
N PRO A 60 -0.75 -6.23 5.61
CA PRO A 60 0.01 -5.00 5.74
C PRO A 60 -0.20 -4.35 7.11
N ILE A 61 0.83 -3.65 7.58
CA ILE A 61 0.80 -2.90 8.84
C ILE A 61 0.81 -1.41 8.51
N ALA A 62 -0.20 -0.67 8.96
CA ALA A 62 -0.25 0.77 8.78
C ALA A 62 0.23 1.49 10.05
N VAL A 63 1.19 2.38 9.84
CA VAL A 63 1.83 3.21 10.87
C VAL A 63 1.89 4.68 10.45
N TYR A 64 2.38 5.56 11.32
CA TYR A 64 2.38 6.99 11.04
C TYR A 64 3.57 7.48 10.23
N THR A 65 4.77 6.98 10.53
CA THR A 65 6.02 7.53 9.99
C THR A 65 6.67 6.60 8.99
N ASN A 66 7.41 7.17 8.03
CA ASN A 66 8.22 6.37 7.10
C ASN A 66 9.32 5.60 7.85
N ALA A 67 9.89 6.15 8.92
CA ALA A 67 10.90 5.45 9.73
C ALA A 67 10.37 4.15 10.34
N GLU A 68 9.13 4.16 10.86
CA GLU A 68 8.47 2.94 11.36
C GLU A 68 8.22 1.95 10.23
N VAL A 69 7.79 2.43 9.05
CA VAL A 69 7.60 1.60 7.85
C VAL A 69 8.89 0.89 7.48
N ASP A 70 10.00 1.61 7.43
CA ASP A 70 11.31 1.07 7.04
C ASP A 70 11.79 -0.01 8.03
N ILE A 71 11.64 0.26 9.33
CA ILE A 71 11.99 -0.71 10.39
C ILE A 71 11.17 -2.00 10.24
N ILE A 72 9.86 -1.90 10.04
CA ILE A 72 8.99 -3.07 9.90
C ILE A 72 9.32 -3.84 8.62
N ASN A 73 9.45 -3.15 7.49
CA ASN A 73 9.76 -3.75 6.21
C ASN A 73 11.07 -4.53 6.25
N GLN A 74 12.14 -3.93 6.79
CA GLN A 74 13.44 -4.58 6.92
C GLN A 74 13.40 -5.79 7.87
N ASN A 75 12.76 -5.66 9.03
CA ASN A 75 12.64 -6.76 9.98
C ASN A 75 11.85 -7.94 9.40
N ARG A 76 10.75 -7.64 8.68
CA ARG A 76 9.94 -8.66 8.00
C ARG A 76 10.69 -9.34 6.86
N LEU A 77 11.43 -8.58 6.06
CA LEU A 77 12.25 -9.14 5.00
C LEU A 77 13.32 -10.09 5.56
N LYS A 78 14.01 -9.69 6.64
CA LYS A 78 14.99 -10.54 7.32
C LYS A 78 14.36 -11.81 7.92
N ALA A 79 13.18 -11.67 8.54
CA ALA A 79 12.45 -12.80 9.13
C ALA A 79 11.90 -13.79 8.10
N HIS A 80 11.82 -13.39 6.83
CA HIS A 80 11.29 -14.21 5.75
C HIS A 80 12.21 -15.40 5.38
N GLN A 81 13.49 -15.36 5.78
CA GLN A 81 14.48 -16.43 5.59
C GLN A 81 14.67 -16.88 4.12
N MET A 82 14.24 -16.09 3.17
CA MET A 82 14.47 -16.32 1.74
C MET A 82 15.62 -15.44 1.25
N PRO A 83 16.32 -15.84 0.18
CA PRO A 83 17.37 -15.01 -0.40
C PRO A 83 16.86 -13.61 -0.75
N VAL A 84 17.62 -12.60 -0.39
CA VAL A 84 17.33 -11.19 -0.69
C VAL A 84 18.14 -10.76 -1.91
N VAL A 85 17.43 -10.21 -2.89
CA VAL A 85 18.01 -9.57 -4.07
C VAL A 85 18.06 -8.07 -3.82
N SER A 86 19.26 -7.50 -3.86
CA SER A 86 19.48 -6.05 -3.74
C SER A 86 19.68 -5.44 -5.11
N SER A 87 18.75 -4.58 -5.53
CA SER A 87 18.86 -3.80 -6.76
C SER A 87 19.40 -2.41 -6.46
N TRP A 88 20.57 -2.10 -7.00
CA TRP A 88 21.21 -0.79 -6.86
C TRP A 88 20.80 0.11 -8.02
N ALA A 89 20.37 1.33 -7.71
CA ALA A 89 20.03 2.32 -8.71
C ALA A 89 21.23 2.69 -9.58
N ARG A 90 21.00 2.89 -10.86
CA ARG A 90 22.00 3.46 -11.77
C ARG A 90 21.77 4.96 -11.88
N HIS A 91 22.85 5.71 -11.78
CA HIS A 91 22.80 7.17 -11.86
C HIS A 91 23.55 7.68 -13.09
N THR A 92 22.97 8.65 -13.77
CA THR A 92 23.62 9.35 -14.89
C THR A 92 23.48 10.85 -14.71
N PHE A 93 24.55 11.58 -15.03
CA PHE A 93 24.56 13.05 -15.07
C PHE A 93 24.64 13.55 -16.50
N THR A 94 24.03 14.70 -16.74
CA THR A 94 24.30 15.48 -17.93
C THR A 94 25.29 16.59 -17.54
N ALA A 95 26.56 16.46 -17.93
CA ALA A 95 27.54 17.51 -17.74
C ALA A 95 27.20 18.74 -18.61
N ARG A 96 27.75 19.95 -18.23
CA ARG A 96 27.52 21.18 -18.99
C ARG A 96 27.87 21.13 -20.48
N ASN A 97 28.70 20.20 -20.87
CA ASN A 97 29.11 19.95 -22.28
C ASN A 97 28.32 18.82 -22.95
N GLY A 98 27.21 18.37 -22.37
CA GLY A 98 26.36 17.31 -22.92
C GLY A 98 26.90 15.87 -22.75
N MET A 99 28.05 15.69 -22.12
CA MET A 99 28.57 14.35 -21.79
C MET A 99 27.77 13.74 -20.63
N LYS A 100 27.36 12.47 -20.81
CA LYS A 100 26.77 11.67 -19.75
C LYS A 100 27.89 10.93 -18.98
N SER A 101 27.95 11.12 -17.68
CA SER A 101 28.83 10.37 -16.80
C SER A 101 28.02 9.47 -15.85
N GLN A 102 28.53 8.28 -15.55
CA GLN A 102 27.97 7.45 -14.49
C GLN A 102 28.55 7.91 -13.16
N ALA A 103 27.69 8.06 -12.15
CA ALA A 103 28.10 8.35 -10.79
C ALA A 103 27.70 7.22 -9.85
N SER A 104 28.58 6.89 -8.94
CA SER A 104 28.27 6.07 -7.78
C SER A 104 27.30 6.81 -6.86
N CYS A 105 26.40 6.06 -6.23
CA CYS A 105 25.34 6.51 -5.32
C CYS A 105 25.53 7.92 -4.74
N LEU A 106 24.66 8.85 -5.13
CA LEU A 106 24.46 10.08 -4.38
C LEU A 106 23.26 9.92 -3.45
N ASN A 107 23.57 9.97 -2.16
CA ASN A 107 22.57 10.20 -1.14
C ASN A 107 22.08 11.64 -1.28
N GLY A 108 20.81 11.80 -1.41
CA GLY A 108 20.21 13.11 -1.32
C GLY A 108 19.47 13.46 -2.59
N GLU A 109 18.34 13.88 -2.36
CA GLU A 109 17.40 14.69 -3.10
C GLU A 109 16.09 13.95 -3.34
N ASP A 110 15.04 14.72 -3.35
CA ASP A 110 13.62 14.42 -3.42
C ASP A 110 13.19 13.56 -4.64
N MET A 111 13.82 12.40 -4.79
CA MET A 111 13.48 11.43 -5.83
C MET A 111 12.58 10.34 -5.25
N LYS A 112 11.57 9.95 -6.03
CA LYS A 112 10.61 8.89 -5.64
C LYS A 112 11.26 7.52 -5.59
N LEU A 113 12.21 7.25 -6.53
CA LEU A 113 12.90 5.99 -6.62
C LEU A 113 13.97 5.87 -5.54
N ASP A 114 13.99 4.73 -4.86
CA ASP A 114 14.98 4.47 -3.82
C ASP A 114 16.37 4.18 -4.41
N PRO A 115 17.46 4.55 -3.75
CA PRO A 115 18.81 4.24 -4.23
C PRO A 115 19.10 2.73 -4.19
N VAL A 116 18.48 2.00 -3.28
CA VAL A 116 18.58 0.55 -3.15
C VAL A 116 17.19 -0.02 -2.90
N VAL A 117 16.82 -1.05 -3.65
CA VAL A 117 15.58 -1.81 -3.46
C VAL A 117 15.95 -3.23 -3.12
N GLU A 118 15.56 -3.68 -1.93
CA GLU A 118 15.78 -5.03 -1.42
C GLU A 118 14.49 -5.82 -1.49
N LEU A 119 14.50 -6.94 -2.21
CA LEU A 119 13.32 -7.77 -2.45
C LEU A 119 13.66 -9.24 -2.25
N SER A 120 12.62 -10.03 -1.99
CA SER A 120 12.71 -11.49 -1.89
C SER A 120 11.49 -12.12 -2.57
N ILE A 121 11.62 -13.35 -3.04
CA ILE A 121 10.47 -14.12 -3.54
C ILE A 121 9.42 -14.22 -2.43
N SER A 122 8.14 -14.09 -2.81
CA SER A 122 6.97 -14.06 -1.92
C SER A 122 6.88 -12.81 -1.02
N ALA A 123 7.79 -11.84 -1.13
CA ALA A 123 7.64 -10.56 -0.43
C ALA A 123 6.49 -9.73 -1.02
N PRO A 124 5.65 -9.11 -0.19
CA PRO A 124 4.69 -8.12 -0.67
C PRO A 124 5.41 -6.84 -1.10
N VAL A 125 4.99 -6.32 -2.25
CA VAL A 125 5.54 -5.10 -2.84
C VAL A 125 4.43 -4.16 -3.27
N MET A 126 4.76 -2.89 -3.41
CA MET A 126 3.86 -1.84 -3.86
C MET A 126 4.52 -1.04 -4.98
N LEU A 127 3.77 -0.76 -6.04
CA LEU A 127 4.18 0.20 -7.06
C LEU A 127 4.25 1.62 -6.48
N ILE A 128 5.30 2.35 -6.83
CA ILE A 128 5.47 3.75 -6.45
C ILE A 128 5.24 4.72 -7.63
N ASP A 129 4.92 4.16 -8.79
CA ASP A 129 4.56 4.92 -9.98
C ASP A 129 3.46 4.20 -10.77
N ASN A 130 2.83 4.90 -11.72
CA ASN A 130 1.87 4.33 -12.63
C ASN A 130 2.61 3.59 -13.76
N VAL A 131 2.37 2.29 -13.90
CA VAL A 131 3.02 1.45 -14.92
C VAL A 131 2.09 1.20 -16.10
N ALA A 132 0.84 0.82 -15.83
CA ALA A 132 -0.19 0.59 -16.83
C ALA A 132 -1.57 0.84 -16.22
N THR A 133 -2.00 2.09 -16.22
CA THR A 133 -3.22 2.57 -15.55
C THR A 133 -4.47 1.85 -16.04
N GLU A 134 -4.58 1.64 -17.36
CA GLU A 134 -5.74 0.98 -17.98
C GLU A 134 -5.85 -0.52 -17.61
N LEU A 135 -4.74 -1.12 -17.18
CA LEU A 135 -4.67 -2.53 -16.77
C LEU A 135 -4.64 -2.72 -15.25
N GLY A 136 -4.91 -1.66 -14.47
CA GLY A 136 -4.96 -1.72 -13.01
C GLY A 136 -3.60 -1.65 -12.31
N LEU A 137 -2.50 -1.29 -13.03
CA LEU A 137 -1.17 -1.10 -12.45
C LEU A 137 -0.90 0.39 -12.23
N VAL A 138 -1.43 0.88 -11.13
CA VAL A 138 -1.31 2.28 -10.71
C VAL A 138 -0.41 2.40 -9.48
N ASN A 139 0.04 3.61 -9.20
CA ASN A 139 0.71 3.93 -7.95
C ASN A 139 -0.09 3.39 -6.75
N ARG A 140 0.59 2.72 -5.83
CA ARG A 140 0.04 2.00 -4.67
C ARG A 140 -0.62 0.65 -4.98
N SER A 141 -0.59 0.14 -6.22
CA SER A 141 -0.98 -1.25 -6.48
C SER A 141 -0.07 -2.19 -5.71
N VAL A 142 -0.66 -3.11 -4.94
CA VAL A 142 0.05 -4.09 -4.12
C VAL A 142 0.09 -5.43 -4.84
N GLY A 143 1.27 -6.04 -4.85
CA GLY A 143 1.50 -7.36 -5.42
C GLY A 143 2.47 -8.19 -4.57
N ILE A 144 2.77 -9.39 -5.03
CA ILE A 144 3.70 -10.32 -4.39
C ILE A 144 4.77 -10.69 -5.39
N VAL A 145 6.03 -10.60 -5.00
CA VAL A 145 7.16 -11.00 -5.84
C VAL A 145 7.05 -12.50 -6.13
N HIS A 146 6.99 -12.82 -7.42
CA HIS A 146 6.92 -14.20 -7.90
C HIS A 146 8.31 -14.75 -8.22
N ASP A 147 9.12 -13.99 -8.99
CA ASP A 147 10.46 -14.39 -9.41
C ASP A 147 11.30 -13.20 -9.88
N PHE A 148 12.55 -13.44 -10.20
CA PHE A 148 13.49 -12.47 -10.74
C PHE A 148 14.04 -12.94 -12.09
N MET A 149 14.14 -12.02 -13.05
CA MET A 149 14.78 -12.23 -14.34
C MET A 149 15.90 -11.21 -14.54
N TYR A 150 16.96 -11.60 -15.23
CA TYR A 150 18.05 -10.70 -15.59
C TYR A 150 18.17 -10.67 -17.12
N ASP A 151 18.21 -9.46 -17.68
CA ASP A 151 18.50 -9.30 -19.09
C ASP A 151 20.02 -9.48 -19.31
N VAL A 152 20.37 -10.61 -19.85
CA VAL A 152 21.75 -10.97 -20.20
C VAL A 152 22.05 -10.73 -21.69
N SER A 153 21.10 -10.22 -22.47
CA SER A 153 21.23 -10.07 -23.93
C SER A 153 22.20 -8.97 -24.38
N GLY A 154 22.68 -8.13 -23.46
CA GLY A 154 23.69 -7.10 -23.75
C GLY A 154 25.14 -7.59 -23.86
N ARG A 155 25.42 -8.84 -23.55
CA ARG A 155 26.73 -9.50 -23.67
C ARG A 155 26.51 -10.89 -24.23
N ASP A 156 27.01 -11.12 -25.43
CA ASP A 156 27.11 -12.38 -26.16
C ASP A 156 26.53 -13.66 -25.50
N GLY A 157 25.26 -13.65 -25.20
CA GLY A 157 24.33 -14.77 -25.00
C GLY A 157 24.77 -16.07 -24.30
N VAL A 158 25.96 -16.14 -23.75
CA VAL A 158 26.47 -17.34 -23.09
C VAL A 158 26.63 -17.06 -21.61
N VAL A 159 25.65 -17.54 -20.83
CA VAL A 159 25.89 -17.75 -19.39
C VAL A 159 26.97 -18.81 -19.28
N ASN A 160 28.20 -18.38 -19.04
CA ASN A 160 29.29 -19.30 -18.76
C ASN A 160 29.07 -19.91 -17.35
N PRO A 161 28.75 -21.23 -17.23
CA PRO A 161 28.58 -21.87 -15.92
C PRO A 161 29.88 -21.87 -15.07
N GLN A 162 31.00 -21.44 -15.66
CA GLN A 162 32.32 -21.32 -15.01
C GLN A 162 32.73 -19.85 -14.84
N ALA A 163 31.74 -18.92 -14.89
CA ALA A 163 32.02 -17.50 -14.67
C ALA A 163 32.81 -17.27 -13.38
N THR A 164 33.88 -16.49 -13.50
CA THR A 164 34.69 -16.10 -12.33
C THR A 164 33.84 -15.24 -11.37
N ARG A 165 34.29 -15.14 -10.11
CA ARG A 165 33.62 -14.33 -9.10
C ARG A 165 33.46 -12.85 -9.51
N GLU A 166 34.37 -12.37 -10.38
CA GLU A 166 34.34 -11.02 -10.95
C GLU A 166 33.27 -10.84 -12.02
N GLU A 167 33.09 -11.85 -12.90
CA GLU A 167 32.02 -11.86 -13.91
C GLU A 167 30.63 -12.00 -13.26
N ALA A 168 30.52 -12.80 -12.19
CA ALA A 168 29.31 -12.88 -11.38
C ALA A 168 29.02 -11.55 -10.66
N CYS A 169 30.04 -10.79 -10.26
CA CYS A 169 29.90 -9.47 -9.66
C CYS A 169 29.39 -8.42 -10.68
N GLU A 170 29.76 -8.54 -11.95
CA GLU A 170 29.25 -7.67 -13.01
C GLU A 170 27.79 -7.97 -13.35
N VAL A 171 27.35 -9.22 -13.26
CA VAL A 171 25.92 -9.61 -13.39
C VAL A 171 25.10 -9.08 -12.19
N GLN A 172 25.69 -9.03 -11.00
CA GLN A 172 25.05 -8.44 -9.81
C GLN A 172 24.76 -6.92 -9.96
N LEU A 173 25.40 -6.24 -10.89
CA LEU A 173 25.15 -4.81 -11.19
C LEU A 173 23.96 -4.60 -12.14
N ALA A 174 23.38 -5.65 -12.71
CA ALA A 174 22.18 -5.54 -13.54
C ALA A 174 20.95 -5.31 -12.67
N ILE A 175 20.14 -4.31 -13.00
CA ILE A 175 18.83 -4.13 -12.37
C ILE A 175 17.96 -5.30 -12.83
N PRO A 176 17.41 -6.13 -11.94
CA PRO A 176 16.57 -7.26 -12.32
C PRO A 176 15.23 -6.79 -12.89
N ILE A 177 14.63 -7.62 -13.73
CA ILE A 177 13.21 -7.57 -14.05
C ILE A 177 12.51 -8.40 -12.97
N VAL A 178 11.56 -7.82 -12.26
CA VAL A 178 10.86 -8.51 -11.17
C VAL A 178 9.50 -8.98 -11.67
N LEU A 179 9.26 -10.29 -11.62
CA LEU A 179 7.94 -10.85 -11.89
C LEU A 179 7.09 -10.69 -10.65
N VAL A 180 6.03 -9.90 -10.75
CA VAL A 180 5.13 -9.60 -9.61
C VAL A 180 3.72 -10.04 -9.94
N LYS A 181 3.08 -10.72 -9.00
CA LYS A 181 1.66 -11.06 -9.05
C LYS A 181 0.84 -9.91 -8.48
N PHE A 182 0.10 -9.20 -9.34
CA PHE A 182 -0.80 -8.13 -8.93
C PHE A 182 -2.26 -8.58 -9.03
N PRO A 183 -3.01 -8.74 -7.93
CA PRO A 183 -4.42 -9.12 -7.98
C PRO A 183 -5.32 -8.13 -8.74
N SER A 184 -4.91 -6.87 -8.81
CA SER A 184 -5.63 -5.80 -9.54
C SER A 184 -5.37 -5.79 -11.04
N TYR A 185 -4.41 -6.57 -11.54
CA TYR A 185 -4.04 -6.60 -12.94
C TYR A 185 -5.11 -7.31 -13.80
N THR A 186 -5.58 -6.66 -14.84
CA THR A 186 -6.64 -7.16 -15.73
C THR A 186 -6.14 -7.59 -17.11
N GLY A 187 -4.85 -7.41 -17.38
CA GLY A 187 -4.25 -7.78 -18.66
C GLY A 187 -3.86 -9.25 -18.76
N GLN A 188 -3.25 -9.62 -19.87
CA GLN A 188 -2.72 -10.97 -20.09
C GLN A 188 -1.51 -11.22 -19.19
N SER A 189 -1.52 -12.36 -18.47
CA SER A 189 -0.38 -12.75 -17.64
C SER A 189 0.86 -13.08 -18.46
N PHE A 190 2.03 -12.70 -17.95
CA PHE A 190 3.31 -12.99 -18.59
C PHE A 190 3.64 -14.48 -18.59
N ILE A 191 3.26 -15.20 -17.54
CA ILE A 191 3.47 -16.66 -17.45
C ILE A 191 2.16 -17.38 -17.82
N SER A 192 2.23 -18.25 -18.81
CA SER A 192 1.09 -19.08 -19.21
C SER A 192 0.65 -20.00 -18.05
N GLY A 193 -0.66 -20.02 -17.77
CA GLY A 193 -1.24 -20.84 -16.71
C GLY A 193 -1.07 -20.28 -15.29
N VAL A 194 -0.48 -19.13 -15.11
CA VAL A 194 -0.40 -18.42 -13.82
C VAL A 194 -0.96 -17.01 -13.97
N ASP A 195 -2.06 -16.71 -13.30
CA ASP A 195 -2.76 -15.43 -13.47
C ASP A 195 -2.03 -14.26 -12.82
N HIS A 196 -2.22 -13.08 -13.43
CA HIS A 196 -1.83 -11.78 -12.89
C HIS A 196 -0.31 -11.55 -12.70
N ILE A 197 0.54 -12.31 -13.37
CA ILE A 197 2.00 -12.10 -13.34
C ILE A 197 2.39 -11.03 -14.35
N VAL A 198 3.11 -10.03 -13.87
CA VAL A 198 3.59 -8.88 -14.67
C VAL A 198 5.08 -8.69 -14.48
N PRO A 199 5.86 -8.55 -15.56
CA PRO A 199 7.27 -8.18 -15.48
C PRO A 199 7.40 -6.68 -15.20
N ILE A 200 7.95 -6.34 -14.05
CA ILE A 200 8.24 -4.95 -13.66
C ILE A 200 9.70 -4.66 -13.98
N GLN A 201 9.90 -3.72 -14.88
CA GLN A 201 11.22 -3.23 -15.27
C GLN A 201 11.56 -1.94 -14.54
N TYR A 202 12.83 -1.54 -14.60
CA TYR A 202 13.27 -0.24 -14.10
C TYR A 202 12.64 0.90 -14.92
N ILE A 203 12.43 2.00 -14.22
CA ILE A 203 12.02 3.27 -14.84
C ILE A 203 13.11 4.32 -14.61
N LYS A 204 13.05 5.37 -15.41
CA LYS A 204 13.97 6.50 -15.33
C LYS A 204 13.25 7.69 -14.67
N GLU A 205 13.83 8.19 -13.60
CA GLU A 205 13.39 9.43 -12.95
C GLU A 205 14.47 10.51 -13.13
N SER A 206 14.07 11.76 -13.28
CA SER A 206 14.96 12.91 -13.31
C SER A 206 14.71 13.82 -12.13
N ASN A 207 15.75 14.55 -11.69
CA ASN A 207 15.56 15.68 -10.80
C ASN A 207 14.89 16.86 -11.54
N ASP A 208 14.43 17.88 -10.81
CA ASP A 208 13.71 19.05 -11.34
C ASP A 208 14.49 19.81 -12.42
N THR A 209 15.82 19.77 -12.37
CA THR A 209 16.71 20.44 -13.35
C THR A 209 17.06 19.58 -14.55
N ASN A 210 16.60 18.32 -14.62
CA ASN A 210 16.95 17.34 -15.66
C ASN A 210 18.47 17.14 -15.87
N THR A 211 19.25 17.37 -14.84
CA THR A 211 20.70 17.18 -14.86
C THR A 211 21.14 15.86 -14.26
N PHE A 212 20.34 15.29 -13.38
CA PHE A 212 20.57 14.02 -12.71
C PHE A 212 19.42 13.04 -13.00
N PHE A 213 19.77 11.82 -13.31
CA PHE A 213 18.80 10.75 -13.59
C PHE A 213 19.11 9.52 -12.76
N ARG A 214 18.05 8.90 -12.24
CA ARG A 214 18.09 7.63 -11.54
C ARG A 214 17.28 6.58 -12.29
N LEU A 215 17.87 5.41 -12.53
CA LEU A 215 17.17 4.25 -13.05
C LEU A 215 17.06 3.23 -11.91
N GLN A 216 15.85 2.82 -11.59
CA GLN A 216 15.57 1.85 -10.54
C GLN A 216 14.18 1.23 -10.75
N LEU A 217 13.92 0.12 -10.07
CA LEU A 217 12.62 -0.50 -10.00
C LEU A 217 11.61 0.43 -9.31
N PRO A 218 10.41 0.62 -9.87
CA PRO A 218 9.32 1.38 -9.23
C PRO A 218 8.60 0.58 -8.14
N LEU A 219 9.35 -0.11 -7.28
CA LEU A 219 8.83 -1.02 -6.27
C LEU A 219 9.38 -0.67 -4.88
N ARG A 220 8.53 -0.82 -3.87
CA ARG A 220 8.92 -0.82 -2.45
C ARG A 220 8.31 -2.02 -1.75
N LEU A 221 8.94 -2.49 -0.67
CA LEU A 221 8.33 -3.48 0.22
C LEU A 221 7.01 -2.95 0.78
N ALA A 222 6.03 -3.83 0.91
CA ALA A 222 4.68 -3.51 1.37
C ALA A 222 4.23 -4.33 2.59
N TYR A 223 5.15 -4.83 3.42
CA TYR A 223 4.80 -5.37 4.73
C TYR A 223 4.24 -4.29 5.66
N ALA A 224 4.73 -3.06 5.51
CA ALA A 224 4.20 -1.90 6.17
C ALA A 224 4.06 -0.71 5.21
N MET A 225 3.16 0.19 5.54
CA MET A 225 2.95 1.45 4.83
C MET A 225 2.46 2.53 5.79
N THR A 226 2.57 3.80 5.40
CA THR A 226 1.97 4.86 6.19
C THR A 226 0.45 4.89 6.01
N ILE A 227 -0.28 5.31 7.03
CA ILE A 227 -1.75 5.44 6.97
C ILE A 227 -2.16 6.33 5.79
N HIS A 228 -1.40 7.37 5.48
CA HIS A 228 -1.67 8.23 4.31
C HIS A 228 -1.62 7.46 2.97
N LYS A 229 -0.74 6.46 2.86
CA LYS A 229 -0.66 5.63 1.65
C LYS A 229 -1.83 4.64 1.53
N CYS A 230 -2.48 4.30 2.65
CA CYS A 230 -3.68 3.45 2.63
C CYS A 230 -4.89 4.15 2.00
N GLN A 231 -4.90 5.48 1.97
CA GLN A 231 -6.04 6.25 1.46
C GLN A 231 -6.42 5.84 0.03
N GLY A 232 -7.69 5.46 -0.16
CA GLY A 232 -8.22 4.99 -1.44
C GLY A 232 -7.95 3.53 -1.76
N MET A 233 -7.24 2.80 -0.90
CA MET A 233 -7.05 1.35 -1.05
C MET A 233 -8.26 0.59 -0.48
N THR A 234 -8.49 -0.61 -1.01
CA THR A 234 -9.40 -1.60 -0.42
C THR A 234 -8.62 -2.86 -0.13
N LEU A 235 -8.47 -3.18 1.15
CA LEU A 235 -7.66 -4.28 1.63
C LEU A 235 -8.53 -5.35 2.32
N PRO A 236 -8.19 -6.63 2.20
CA PRO A 236 -8.89 -7.70 2.91
C PRO A 236 -8.60 -7.68 4.41
N SER A 237 -7.39 -7.29 4.79
CA SER A 237 -6.94 -7.18 6.18
C SER A 237 -5.93 -6.06 6.36
N LEU A 238 -5.88 -5.48 7.55
CA LEU A 238 -4.94 -4.41 7.90
C LEU A 238 -4.68 -4.44 9.41
N ALA A 239 -3.40 -4.41 9.76
CA ALA A 239 -2.99 -4.20 11.14
C ALA A 239 -2.65 -2.72 11.35
N LEU A 240 -3.11 -2.13 12.44
CA LEU A 240 -3.04 -0.71 12.71
C LEU A 240 -2.30 -0.42 14.02
N ASP A 241 -1.37 0.51 13.94
CA ASP A 241 -0.83 1.17 15.11
C ASP A 241 -1.30 2.63 15.14
N LEU A 242 -2.20 2.92 16.07
CA LEU A 242 -2.73 4.27 16.28
C LEU A 242 -2.14 4.96 17.51
N SER A 243 -1.10 4.42 18.12
CA SER A 243 -0.51 4.96 19.35
C SER A 243 0.04 6.38 19.18
N SER A 244 0.52 6.73 17.98
CA SER A 244 1.05 8.04 17.63
C SER A 244 0.03 8.93 16.91
N ALA A 245 -1.28 8.56 16.92
CA ALA A 245 -2.33 9.24 16.16
C ALA A 245 -2.70 10.59 16.76
N HIS A 246 -2.07 11.63 16.30
CA HIS A 246 -2.42 13.00 16.67
C HIS A 246 -3.17 13.76 15.57
N ALA A 247 -3.14 13.27 14.34
CA ALA A 247 -3.77 13.93 13.20
C ALA A 247 -5.24 13.52 13.05
N ARG A 248 -6.13 14.52 13.02
CA ARG A 248 -7.57 14.35 12.82
C ARG A 248 -7.86 13.62 11.50
N GLY A 249 -8.76 12.65 11.54
CA GLY A 249 -9.22 11.93 10.34
C GLY A 249 -8.35 10.75 9.92
N LEU A 250 -7.08 10.64 10.32
CA LEU A 250 -6.23 9.53 9.93
C LEU A 250 -6.71 8.15 10.43
N PRO A 251 -7.21 8.01 11.66
CA PRO A 251 -7.79 6.74 12.11
C PRO A 251 -8.99 6.32 11.26
N TYR A 252 -9.85 7.27 10.86
CA TYR A 252 -10.94 6.99 9.93
C TYR A 252 -10.41 6.50 8.57
N VAL A 253 -9.40 7.20 8.00
CA VAL A 253 -8.79 6.78 6.73
C VAL A 253 -8.32 5.34 6.82
N ALA A 254 -7.65 4.97 7.91
CA ALA A 254 -7.13 3.63 8.10
C ALA A 254 -8.23 2.56 8.17
N ILE A 255 -9.27 2.76 8.99
CA ILE A 255 -10.36 1.78 9.12
C ILE A 255 -11.22 1.71 7.86
N SER A 256 -11.40 2.82 7.14
CA SER A 256 -12.20 2.86 5.91
C SER A 256 -11.60 2.05 4.75
N CYS A 257 -10.31 1.70 4.82
CA CYS A 257 -9.65 0.86 3.82
C CYS A 257 -10.06 -0.63 3.89
N ILE A 258 -10.76 -1.04 4.93
CA ILE A 258 -11.15 -2.42 5.18
C ILE A 258 -12.67 -2.58 4.98
N ARG A 259 -13.06 -3.71 4.38
CA ARG A 259 -14.48 -3.99 4.10
C ARG A 259 -15.27 -4.44 5.34
N THR A 260 -14.62 -5.16 6.25
CA THR A 260 -15.27 -5.78 7.42
C THR A 260 -14.45 -5.56 8.68
N LEU A 261 -15.12 -5.44 9.81
CA LEU A 261 -14.46 -5.29 11.12
C LEU A 261 -13.48 -6.45 11.41
N SER A 262 -13.79 -7.66 10.94
CA SER A 262 -12.93 -8.84 11.13
C SER A 262 -11.56 -8.73 10.45
N GLY A 263 -11.43 -7.90 9.42
CA GLY A 263 -10.17 -7.62 8.73
C GLY A 263 -9.22 -6.69 9.49
N LEU A 264 -9.69 -6.06 10.57
CA LEU A 264 -8.87 -5.13 11.39
C LEU A 264 -8.15 -5.87 12.53
N THR A 265 -6.93 -5.41 12.80
CA THR A 265 -6.16 -5.77 14.01
C THR A 265 -5.48 -4.52 14.55
N PHE A 266 -5.62 -4.23 15.82
CA PHE A 266 -4.98 -3.06 16.45
C PHE A 266 -3.83 -3.48 17.36
N ARG A 267 -2.76 -2.68 17.37
CA ARG A 267 -1.65 -2.84 18.30
C ARG A 267 -2.00 -2.37 19.72
N THR A 268 -2.70 -1.26 19.80
CA THR A 268 -3.07 -0.61 21.05
C THR A 268 -4.56 -0.32 21.08
N PRO A 269 -5.17 -0.28 22.28
CA PRO A 269 -6.56 0.14 22.39
C PRO A 269 -6.81 1.51 21.78
N VAL A 270 -7.95 1.64 21.14
CA VAL A 270 -8.43 2.90 20.58
C VAL A 270 -9.42 3.55 21.53
N THR A 271 -9.54 4.86 21.44
CA THR A 271 -10.46 5.67 22.23
C THR A 271 -11.27 6.58 21.32
N VAL A 272 -12.38 7.12 21.79
CA VAL A 272 -13.15 8.16 21.06
C VAL A 272 -12.23 9.30 20.62
N ARG A 273 -11.25 9.66 21.43
CA ARG A 273 -10.29 10.75 21.15
C ARG A 273 -9.45 10.52 19.91
N ASN A 274 -9.15 9.27 19.55
CA ASN A 274 -8.42 8.96 18.33
C ASN A 274 -9.18 9.42 17.07
N PHE A 275 -10.51 9.40 17.10
CA PHE A 275 -11.37 9.76 15.97
C PHE A 275 -11.85 11.22 16.01
N THR A 276 -12.05 11.79 17.19
CA THR A 276 -12.53 13.17 17.33
C THR A 276 -11.43 14.22 17.21
N GLY A 277 -10.16 13.81 17.37
CA GLY A 277 -9.00 14.71 17.41
C GLY A 277 -9.02 15.61 18.65
N ALA A 278 -7.92 16.32 18.91
CA ALA A 278 -7.96 17.47 19.81
C ALA A 278 -8.80 18.56 19.13
N LYS A 279 -9.91 18.94 19.72
CA LYS A 279 -10.77 20.06 19.26
C LYS A 279 -10.04 21.40 19.42
N ALA A 280 -8.87 21.55 18.82
CA ALA A 280 -8.14 22.79 18.78
C ALA A 280 -8.34 23.42 17.41
N ASN A 281 -9.15 24.48 17.37
CA ASN A 281 -9.17 25.55 16.38
C ASN A 281 -9.74 25.33 14.96
N GLU A 282 -10.36 24.21 14.62
CA GLU A 282 -11.13 24.16 13.37
C GLU A 282 -12.60 24.51 13.60
N ASN A 283 -13.07 25.45 12.82
CA ASN A 283 -14.45 25.94 12.90
C ASN A 283 -15.42 24.78 12.52
N PRO A 284 -16.23 24.24 13.46
CA PRO A 284 -17.15 23.13 13.17
C PRO A 284 -18.15 23.46 12.07
N ARG A 285 -18.32 24.75 11.76
CA ARG A 285 -19.23 25.23 10.71
C ARG A 285 -18.76 24.87 9.31
N THR A 286 -17.42 24.83 9.04
CA THR A 286 -16.90 24.54 7.70
C THR A 286 -17.09 23.07 7.34
N LEU A 287 -16.80 22.16 8.25
CA LEU A 287 -16.96 20.71 8.01
C LEU A 287 -18.45 20.34 7.83
N ASN A 288 -19.32 20.90 8.66
CA ASN A 288 -20.75 20.68 8.54
C ASN A 288 -21.34 21.29 7.25
N GLN A 289 -20.78 22.39 6.74
CA GLN A 289 -21.19 22.99 5.47
C GLN A 289 -20.75 22.14 4.28
N GLU A 290 -19.53 21.58 4.28
CA GLU A 290 -19.06 20.66 3.24
C GLU A 290 -19.88 19.36 3.23
N PHE A 291 -20.19 18.79 4.40
CA PHE A 291 -21.08 17.62 4.48
C PHE A 291 -22.49 17.90 4.01
N LYS A 292 -23.03 19.06 4.34
CA LYS A 292 -24.36 19.49 3.88
C LYS A 292 -24.36 19.60 2.36
N TYR A 293 -23.34 20.25 1.78
CA TYR A 293 -23.18 20.39 0.33
C TYR A 293 -23.07 19.03 -0.37
N ILE A 294 -22.21 18.13 0.12
CA ILE A 294 -22.06 16.78 -0.44
C ILE A 294 -23.38 16.02 -0.35
N ASN A 295 -24.11 16.12 0.76
CA ASN A 295 -25.37 15.40 0.93
C ASN A 295 -26.47 15.96 0.02
N GLU A 296 -26.54 17.28 -0.16
CA GLU A 296 -27.45 17.94 -1.09
C GLU A 296 -27.11 17.55 -2.54
N GLU A 297 -25.85 17.48 -2.90
CA GLU A 297 -25.42 17.05 -4.23
C GLU A 297 -25.71 15.57 -4.48
N TYR A 298 -25.54 14.70 -3.49
CA TYR A 298 -25.95 13.28 -3.58
C TYR A 298 -27.45 13.15 -3.82
N GLN A 299 -28.28 13.90 -3.12
CA GLN A 299 -29.74 13.89 -3.33
C GLN A 299 -30.11 14.38 -4.73
N ARG A 300 -29.44 15.44 -5.20
CA ARG A 300 -29.63 15.97 -6.55
C ARG A 300 -29.26 14.93 -7.63
N LEU A 301 -28.09 14.27 -7.47
CA LEU A 301 -27.63 13.24 -8.41
C LEU A 301 -28.53 11.99 -8.38
N ALA A 302 -29.06 11.59 -7.23
CA ALA A 302 -30.00 10.49 -7.11
C ALA A 302 -31.29 10.76 -7.92
N VAL A 303 -31.81 11.97 -7.82
CA VAL A 303 -33.01 12.38 -8.61
C VAL A 303 -32.69 12.37 -10.11
N ILE A 304 -31.53 12.86 -10.52
CA ILE A 304 -31.07 12.80 -11.92
C ILE A 304 -30.95 11.36 -12.40
N TYR A 305 -30.36 10.49 -11.59
CA TYR A 305 -30.21 9.06 -11.90
C TYR A 305 -31.57 8.38 -12.12
N GLU A 306 -32.52 8.56 -11.18
CA GLU A 306 -33.86 7.97 -11.31
C GLU A 306 -34.64 8.52 -12.53
N ASN A 307 -34.52 9.81 -12.80
CA ASN A 307 -35.12 10.41 -14.00
C ASN A 307 -34.47 9.88 -15.30
N THR A 308 -33.19 9.68 -15.30
CA THR A 308 -32.42 9.08 -16.44
C THR A 308 -32.85 7.64 -16.65
N LYS A 309 -32.92 6.86 -15.57
CA LYS A 309 -33.38 5.47 -15.60
C LYS A 309 -34.83 5.35 -16.10
N ALA A 310 -35.75 6.21 -15.63
CA ALA A 310 -37.13 6.23 -16.09
C ALA A 310 -37.24 6.58 -17.58
N ARG A 311 -36.40 7.49 -18.09
CA ARG A 311 -36.46 7.98 -19.46
C ARG A 311 -35.73 7.06 -20.46
N TYR A 312 -34.65 6.44 -20.08
CA TYR A 312 -33.75 5.69 -20.97
C TYR A 312 -33.55 4.22 -20.59
N GLY A 313 -34.00 3.77 -19.44
CA GLY A 313 -33.81 2.40 -18.97
C GLY A 313 -34.36 1.33 -19.91
N ALA A 314 -35.49 1.63 -20.56
CA ALA A 314 -36.06 0.74 -21.58
C ALA A 314 -35.27 0.69 -22.90
N LEU A 315 -34.47 1.73 -23.20
CA LEU A 315 -33.66 1.82 -24.42
C LEU A 315 -32.31 1.10 -24.30
N PHE A 316 -31.79 0.95 -23.10
CA PHE A 316 -30.46 0.41 -22.87
C PHE A 316 -30.43 -0.98 -22.23
N ASN A 317 -31.59 -1.64 -22.03
CA ASN A 317 -31.67 -2.93 -21.31
C ASN A 317 -30.84 -2.97 -20.02
N LEU A 318 -30.78 -1.85 -19.32
CA LEU A 318 -30.09 -1.75 -18.04
C LEU A 318 -30.94 -2.45 -16.98
N ASN A 319 -30.83 -3.78 -16.92
CA ASN A 319 -31.17 -4.55 -15.72
C ASN A 319 -30.09 -4.22 -14.67
N ILE A 320 -30.34 -3.19 -13.85
CA ILE A 320 -29.56 -2.90 -12.65
C ILE A 320 -30.44 -3.24 -11.44
#